data_4401705910e1e7ca6ae25801a6c28bd0
#
_entry.id   4401705910e1e7ca6ae25801a6c28bd0
#
_cell.length_a   1.000
_cell.length_b   1.000
_cell.length_c   1.000
_cell.angle_alpha   90.00
_cell.angle_beta   90.00
_cell.angle_gamma   90.00
#
_symmetry.space_group_name_H-M   'P 1'
#
loop_
_entity.id
_entity.type
_entity.pdbx_description
1 polymer ?
#
loop_
_entity_poly.entity_id
_entity_poly.type
_entity_poly.pdbx_seq_one_letter_code
_entity_poly.pdbx_strand_id
1 'polypeptide(L)'
;MKQGLKNIRNTFLMEKALMISLNLFKTTTAIRTLFNKKIQHHMKNNQKKLSPEQHEELINTLKTRFEKNMKRHKGINWPEVHAKLDLPANAGKMWVLDEMESTGGEPDVVGYDKTKGEYIFYDCSPETPKGRRSICYDREALNSRKEHKPKDNAMDMAADMGIEILTEEQYRELQKLGEFDTKTSSWIITPSAIRKLGGALFCDRRYNTVFVYHNGAESYYAVRGFRGSISV
;
A
#
# COMPACT_ATOMS: atom_id res chain seq x y z
N MET A 1 4.96 65.29 28.99
CA MET A 1 5.59 63.93 29.11
C MET A 1 4.66 62.78 29.50
N LYS A 2 3.55 63.00 30.26
CA LYS A 2 2.64 61.91 30.68
C LYS A 2 1.72 61.37 29.57
N GLN A 3 1.42 62.08 28.47
CA GLN A 3 0.53 61.68 27.38
C GLN A 3 1.20 60.67 26.42
N GLY A 4 2.51 60.82 26.17
CA GLY A 4 3.27 59.94 25.28
C GLY A 4 3.46 58.51 25.83
N LEU A 5 3.66 58.38 27.13
CA LEU A 5 3.80 57.08 27.80
C LEU A 5 2.50 56.24 27.84
N LYS A 6 1.33 56.91 27.87
CA LYS A 6 0.02 56.24 27.80
C LYS A 6 -0.24 55.66 26.40
N ASN A 7 0.15 56.35 25.36
CA ASN A 7 -0.03 55.86 23.96
C ASN A 7 0.86 54.65 23.69
N ILE A 8 2.13 54.66 24.10
CA ILE A 8 3.05 53.54 23.91
C ILE A 8 2.55 52.27 24.66
N ARG A 9 2.03 52.46 25.88
CA ARG A 9 1.50 51.35 26.69
C ARG A 9 0.23 50.74 26.08
N ASN A 10 -0.65 51.55 25.48
CA ASN A 10 -1.85 51.06 24.78
C ASN A 10 -1.52 50.34 23.48
N THR A 11 -0.56 50.82 22.70
CA THR A 11 -0.09 50.16 21.47
C THR A 11 0.51 48.79 21.81
N PHE A 12 1.34 48.69 22.85
CA PHE A 12 1.94 47.40 23.28
C PHE A 12 0.91 46.38 23.80
N LEU A 13 -0.16 46.85 24.46
CA LEU A 13 -1.27 46.01 24.93
C LEU A 13 -2.12 45.51 23.74
N MET A 14 -2.34 46.34 22.73
CA MET A 14 -3.07 45.93 21.52
C MET A 14 -2.28 44.92 20.69
N GLU A 15 -0.96 45.11 20.55
CA GLU A 15 -0.11 44.13 19.86
C GLU A 15 -0.07 42.79 20.58
N LYS A 16 0.04 42.78 21.91
CA LYS A 16 -0.06 41.53 22.71
C LYS A 16 -1.42 40.84 22.55
N ALA A 17 -2.51 41.57 22.58
CA ALA A 17 -3.86 41.03 22.40
C ALA A 17 -4.04 40.44 20.98
N LEU A 18 -3.49 41.11 19.97
CA LEU A 18 -3.50 40.65 18.58
C LEU A 18 -2.68 39.35 18.42
N MET A 19 -1.51 39.28 19.03
CA MET A 19 -0.67 38.06 19.00
C MET A 19 -1.31 36.88 19.72
N ILE A 20 -1.99 37.11 20.84
CA ILE A 20 -2.75 36.08 21.56
C ILE A 20 -3.93 35.58 20.71
N SER A 21 -4.66 36.50 20.07
CA SER A 21 -5.79 36.17 19.18
C SER A 21 -5.33 35.39 17.98
N LEU A 22 -4.22 35.72 17.32
CA LEU A 22 -3.62 35.00 16.21
C LEU A 22 -3.14 33.61 16.61
N ASN A 23 -2.57 33.47 17.81
CA ASN A 23 -2.14 32.14 18.30
C ASN A 23 -3.33 31.25 18.65
N LEU A 24 -4.40 31.79 19.25
CA LEU A 24 -5.65 31.05 19.47
C LEU A 24 -6.29 30.63 18.15
N PHE A 25 -6.29 31.48 17.14
CA PHE A 25 -6.85 31.15 15.83
C PHE A 25 -6.04 30.04 15.12
N LYS A 26 -4.71 30.08 15.18
CA LYS A 26 -3.83 29.04 14.65
C LYS A 26 -4.02 27.70 15.37
N THR A 27 -4.14 27.70 16.70
CA THR A 27 -4.40 26.49 17.50
C THR A 27 -5.78 25.88 17.18
N THR A 28 -6.80 26.70 17.04
CA THR A 28 -8.16 26.24 16.69
C THR A 28 -8.19 25.63 15.28
N THR A 29 -7.47 26.23 14.32
CA THR A 29 -7.36 25.69 12.95
C THR A 29 -6.57 24.38 12.93
N ALA A 30 -5.49 24.26 13.68
CA ALA A 30 -4.71 23.03 13.81
C ALA A 30 -5.53 21.90 14.46
N ILE A 31 -6.27 22.19 15.53
CA ILE A 31 -7.17 21.24 16.19
C ILE A 31 -8.29 20.79 15.23
N ARG A 32 -8.87 21.72 14.48
CA ARG A 32 -9.91 21.41 13.48
C ARG A 32 -9.37 20.54 12.35
N THR A 33 -8.14 20.79 11.92
CA THR A 33 -7.47 19.98 10.88
C THR A 33 -7.16 18.58 11.39
N LEU A 34 -6.68 18.44 12.63
CA LEU A 34 -6.43 17.15 13.27
C LEU A 34 -7.73 16.37 13.50
N PHE A 35 -8.79 17.05 13.92
CA PHE A 35 -10.12 16.44 14.12
C PHE A 35 -10.71 15.97 12.79
N ASN A 36 -10.63 16.78 11.73
CA ASN A 36 -11.09 16.40 10.39
C ASN A 36 -10.27 15.24 9.82
N LYS A 37 -8.94 15.22 10.02
CA LYS A 37 -8.10 14.07 9.65
C LYS A 37 -8.50 12.81 10.40
N LYS A 38 -8.81 12.92 11.69
CA LYS A 38 -9.23 11.79 12.53
C LYS A 38 -10.62 11.26 12.12
N ILE A 39 -11.55 12.15 11.78
CA ILE A 39 -12.87 11.77 11.23
C ILE A 39 -12.71 11.12 9.87
N GLN A 40 -11.94 11.70 8.96
CA GLN A 40 -11.67 11.12 7.64
C GLN A 40 -11.00 9.75 7.75
N HIS A 41 -10.05 9.60 8.66
CA HIS A 41 -9.41 8.30 8.92
C HIS A 41 -10.41 7.29 9.53
N HIS A 42 -11.27 7.71 10.43
CA HIS A 42 -12.31 6.85 11.02
C HIS A 42 -13.38 6.46 10.00
N MET A 43 -13.79 7.37 9.12
CA MET A 43 -14.72 7.08 8.01
C MET A 43 -14.09 6.14 6.98
N LYS A 44 -12.81 6.32 6.62
CA LYS A 44 -12.08 5.38 5.76
C LYS A 44 -11.98 3.98 6.39
N ASN A 45 -11.74 3.89 7.70
CA ASN A 45 -11.68 2.59 8.40
C ASN A 45 -13.04 1.88 8.49
N ASN A 46 -14.15 2.62 8.60
CA ASN A 46 -15.49 2.01 8.57
C ASN A 46 -15.92 1.51 7.18
N GLN A 47 -15.29 2.02 6.11
CA GLN A 47 -15.51 1.53 4.74
C GLN A 47 -14.67 0.30 4.39
N LYS A 48 -13.64 -0.03 5.19
CA LYS A 48 -12.72 -1.17 4.95
C LYS A 48 -13.20 -2.45 5.66
N LYS A 49 -14.45 -2.83 5.41
CA LYS A 49 -15.04 -4.09 5.89
C LYS A 49 -15.89 -4.71 4.80
N LEU A 50 -15.80 -6.01 4.67
CA LEU A 50 -16.64 -6.79 3.77
C LEU A 50 -18.03 -7.01 4.38
N SER A 51 -19.05 -7.13 3.53
CA SER A 51 -20.32 -7.71 3.96
C SER A 51 -20.15 -9.21 4.28
N PRO A 52 -21.07 -9.84 5.02
CA PRO A 52 -21.00 -11.28 5.26
C PRO A 52 -20.93 -12.10 3.96
N GLU A 53 -21.67 -11.70 2.95
CA GLU A 53 -21.70 -12.36 1.62
C GLU A 53 -20.36 -12.23 0.89
N GLN A 54 -19.77 -11.02 0.87
CA GLN A 54 -18.44 -10.79 0.28
C GLN A 54 -17.36 -11.58 1.02
N HIS A 55 -17.45 -11.64 2.36
CA HIS A 55 -16.51 -12.42 3.16
C HIS A 55 -16.57 -13.90 2.80
N GLU A 56 -17.78 -14.49 2.71
CA GLU A 56 -17.96 -15.89 2.34
C GLU A 56 -17.47 -16.18 0.91
N GLU A 57 -17.77 -15.30 -0.05
CA GLU A 57 -17.32 -15.41 -1.43
C GLU A 57 -15.77 -15.39 -1.51
N LEU A 58 -15.13 -14.46 -0.79
CA LEU A 58 -13.68 -14.39 -0.72
C LEU A 58 -13.07 -15.66 -0.11
N ILE A 59 -13.59 -16.14 1.02
CA ILE A 59 -13.14 -17.38 1.67
C ILE A 59 -13.23 -18.57 0.69
N ASN A 60 -14.34 -18.70 -0.04
CA ASN A 60 -14.51 -19.75 -1.02
C ASN A 60 -13.52 -19.63 -2.17
N THR A 61 -13.23 -18.42 -2.63
CA THR A 61 -12.25 -18.14 -3.67
C THR A 61 -10.84 -18.50 -3.22
N LEU A 62 -10.44 -18.07 -2.03
CA LEU A 62 -9.14 -18.39 -1.45
C LEU A 62 -8.97 -19.90 -1.22
N LYS A 63 -10.01 -20.57 -0.69
CA LYS A 63 -10.02 -22.02 -0.51
C LYS A 63 -9.81 -22.78 -1.82
N THR A 64 -10.58 -22.42 -2.84
CA THR A 64 -10.49 -23.05 -4.16
C THR A 64 -9.10 -22.89 -4.75
N ARG A 65 -8.50 -21.70 -4.58
CA ARG A 65 -7.13 -21.41 -5.04
C ARG A 65 -6.11 -22.22 -4.25
N PHE A 66 -6.26 -22.29 -2.93
CA PHE A 66 -5.41 -23.08 -2.06
C PHE A 66 -5.40 -24.56 -2.51
N GLU A 67 -6.57 -25.16 -2.64
CA GLU A 67 -6.72 -26.57 -3.04
C GLU A 67 -6.13 -26.85 -4.44
N LYS A 68 -6.27 -25.90 -5.36
CA LYS A 68 -5.71 -26.00 -6.71
C LYS A 68 -4.17 -25.92 -6.75
N ASN A 69 -3.56 -25.23 -5.79
CA ASN A 69 -2.14 -24.89 -5.80
C ASN A 69 -1.37 -25.50 -4.63
N MET A 70 -1.71 -26.69 -4.18
CA MET A 70 -1.13 -27.36 -3.01
C MET A 70 0.41 -27.35 -2.93
N LYS A 71 1.09 -27.26 -4.08
CA LYS A 71 2.57 -27.15 -4.13
C LYS A 71 3.12 -25.88 -3.48
N ARG A 72 2.29 -24.81 -3.36
CA ARG A 72 2.65 -23.54 -2.72
C ARG A 72 2.58 -23.60 -1.19
N HIS A 73 1.84 -24.56 -0.63
CA HIS A 73 1.39 -24.59 0.75
C HIS A 73 2.10 -25.66 1.60
N LYS A 74 3.41 -25.82 1.39
CA LYS A 74 4.17 -26.85 2.11
C LYS A 74 4.09 -26.64 3.62
N GLY A 75 3.48 -27.61 4.31
CA GLY A 75 3.33 -27.58 5.78
C GLY A 75 2.24 -26.62 6.28
N ILE A 76 1.37 -26.14 5.40
CA ILE A 76 0.20 -25.29 5.73
C ILE A 76 -1.05 -26.07 5.41
N ASN A 77 -2.08 -26.00 6.28
CA ASN A 77 -3.39 -26.61 6.02
C ASN A 77 -4.48 -25.53 6.00
N TRP A 78 -5.48 -25.73 5.16
CA TRP A 78 -6.55 -24.76 4.98
C TRP A 78 -7.38 -24.48 6.24
N PRO A 79 -7.77 -25.47 7.07
CA PRO A 79 -8.55 -25.19 8.27
C PRO A 79 -7.90 -24.19 9.23
N GLU A 80 -6.58 -24.23 9.38
CA GLU A 80 -5.84 -23.27 10.22
C GLU A 80 -5.79 -21.88 9.59
N VAL A 81 -5.56 -21.81 8.28
CA VAL A 81 -5.61 -20.53 7.52
C VAL A 81 -7.01 -19.91 7.65
N HIS A 82 -8.06 -20.69 7.40
CA HIS A 82 -9.46 -20.24 7.50
C HIS A 82 -9.79 -19.73 8.91
N ALA A 83 -9.46 -20.50 9.94
CA ALA A 83 -9.69 -20.09 11.33
C ALA A 83 -8.99 -18.76 11.66
N LYS A 84 -7.82 -18.50 11.08
CA LYS A 84 -7.09 -17.25 11.26
C LYS A 84 -7.75 -16.09 10.52
N LEU A 85 -8.24 -16.32 9.29
CA LEU A 85 -8.95 -15.33 8.49
C LEU A 85 -10.28 -14.89 9.16
N ASP A 86 -11.00 -15.82 9.77
CA ASP A 86 -12.29 -15.57 10.43
C ASP A 86 -12.18 -14.80 11.76
N LEU A 87 -10.98 -14.58 12.28
CA LEU A 87 -10.84 -13.81 13.52
C LEU A 87 -11.37 -12.37 13.32
N PRO A 88 -12.21 -11.84 14.21
CA PRO A 88 -12.73 -10.47 14.11
C PRO A 88 -11.63 -9.41 14.01
N ALA A 89 -10.46 -9.66 14.61
CA ALA A 89 -9.29 -8.80 14.54
C ALA A 89 -8.74 -8.68 13.11
N ASN A 90 -8.99 -9.65 12.24
CA ASN A 90 -8.51 -9.70 10.86
C ASN A 90 -9.54 -9.18 9.83
N ALA A 91 -10.68 -8.67 10.25
CA ALA A 91 -11.70 -8.14 9.34
C ALA A 91 -11.16 -7.07 8.37
N GLY A 92 -10.23 -6.22 8.82
CA GLY A 92 -9.55 -5.25 7.95
C GLY A 92 -8.59 -5.91 6.96
N LYS A 93 -7.95 -7.01 7.34
CA LYS A 93 -7.04 -7.78 6.47
C LYS A 93 -7.81 -8.57 5.41
N MET A 94 -9.04 -9.02 5.74
CA MET A 94 -9.96 -9.61 4.78
C MET A 94 -10.34 -8.61 3.67
N TRP A 95 -10.62 -7.35 4.04
CA TRP A 95 -10.85 -6.30 3.06
C TRP A 95 -9.62 -6.08 2.15
N VAL A 96 -8.39 -6.12 2.69
CA VAL A 96 -7.16 -6.02 1.91
C VAL A 96 -7.00 -7.18 0.93
N LEU A 97 -7.30 -8.40 1.34
CA LEU A 97 -7.27 -9.58 0.46
C LEU A 97 -8.31 -9.47 -0.67
N ASP A 98 -9.48 -8.90 -0.40
CA ASP A 98 -10.51 -8.61 -1.39
C ASP A 98 -10.04 -7.56 -2.41
N GLU A 99 -9.35 -6.50 -1.97
CA GLU A 99 -8.70 -5.52 -2.85
C GLU A 99 -7.61 -6.17 -3.72
N MET A 100 -6.83 -7.11 -3.16
CA MET A 100 -5.87 -7.89 -3.95
C MET A 100 -6.57 -8.71 -5.01
N GLU A 101 -7.68 -9.38 -4.68
CA GLU A 101 -8.50 -10.18 -5.60
C GLU A 101 -9.12 -9.31 -6.69
N SER A 102 -9.82 -8.25 -6.32
CA SER A 102 -10.56 -7.36 -7.23
C SER A 102 -9.65 -6.68 -8.27
N THR A 103 -8.39 -6.45 -7.91
CA THR A 103 -7.38 -5.90 -8.83
C THR A 103 -6.67 -6.97 -9.68
N GLY A 104 -7.04 -8.24 -9.53
CA GLY A 104 -6.50 -9.37 -10.28
C GLY A 104 -5.17 -9.90 -9.76
N GLY A 105 -4.92 -9.75 -8.46
CA GLY A 105 -3.71 -10.26 -7.80
C GLY A 105 -3.73 -11.75 -7.56
N GLU A 106 -4.92 -12.33 -7.42
CA GLU A 106 -5.10 -13.75 -7.07
C GLU A 106 -4.29 -14.12 -5.82
N PRO A 107 -4.54 -13.44 -4.64
CA PRO A 107 -3.76 -13.67 -3.43
C PRO A 107 -3.84 -15.14 -2.98
N ASP A 108 -2.68 -15.69 -2.60
CA ASP A 108 -2.57 -17.05 -2.13
C ASP A 108 -1.60 -17.10 -0.94
N VAL A 109 -1.82 -18.01 0.00
CA VAL A 109 -0.94 -18.16 1.16
C VAL A 109 0.34 -18.87 0.73
N VAL A 110 1.48 -18.25 1.01
CA VAL A 110 2.80 -18.73 0.56
C VAL A 110 3.73 -19.10 1.71
N GLY A 111 3.36 -18.77 2.94
CA GLY A 111 4.18 -19.01 4.10
C GLY A 111 3.46 -18.77 5.41
N TYR A 112 4.17 -19.11 6.51
CA TYR A 112 3.75 -18.88 7.89
C TYR A 112 4.93 -18.36 8.70
N ASP A 113 4.80 -17.16 9.25
CA ASP A 113 5.77 -16.59 10.19
C ASP A 113 5.48 -17.12 11.60
N LYS A 114 6.28 -18.09 12.04
CA LYS A 114 6.13 -18.72 13.37
C LYS A 114 6.37 -17.74 14.52
N THR A 115 7.14 -16.68 14.31
CA THR A 115 7.46 -15.72 15.37
C THR A 115 6.30 -14.78 15.65
N LYS A 116 5.56 -14.43 14.61
CA LYS A 116 4.39 -13.56 14.67
C LYS A 116 3.07 -14.32 14.73
N GLY A 117 3.06 -15.59 14.37
CA GLY A 117 1.87 -16.40 14.23
C GLY A 117 0.98 -15.91 13.08
N GLU A 118 1.56 -15.46 11.97
CA GLU A 118 0.87 -14.86 10.84
C GLU A 118 1.08 -15.66 9.56
N TYR A 119 0.03 -15.83 8.77
CA TYR A 119 0.10 -16.36 7.41
C TYR A 119 0.47 -15.25 6.44
N ILE A 120 1.36 -15.55 5.51
CA ILE A 120 1.86 -14.61 4.49
C ILE A 120 1.15 -14.89 3.18
N PHE A 121 0.49 -13.87 2.64
CA PHE A 121 -0.16 -13.91 1.34
C PHE A 121 0.60 -13.05 0.34
N TYR A 122 0.80 -13.58 -0.87
CA TYR A 122 1.34 -12.83 -2.01
C TYR A 122 0.33 -12.81 -3.15
N ASP A 123 0.44 -11.81 -4.02
CA ASP A 123 -0.20 -11.86 -5.34
C ASP A 123 0.41 -12.98 -6.18
N CYS A 124 -0.40 -13.98 -6.49
CA CYS A 124 0.00 -15.20 -7.20
C CYS A 124 -0.65 -15.34 -8.59
N SER A 125 -1.22 -14.27 -9.15
CA SER A 125 -1.65 -14.25 -10.56
C SER A 125 -0.46 -14.51 -11.50
N PRO A 126 -0.63 -15.22 -12.63
CA PRO A 126 0.48 -15.56 -13.54
C PRO A 126 1.26 -14.33 -14.02
N GLU A 127 0.56 -13.24 -14.30
CA GLU A 127 1.12 -11.98 -14.73
C GLU A 127 0.81 -10.88 -13.69
N THR A 128 1.62 -9.84 -13.63
CA THR A 128 1.35 -8.66 -12.79
C THR A 128 -0.13 -8.27 -12.80
N PRO A 129 -0.76 -8.01 -11.65
CA PRO A 129 -2.20 -7.74 -11.55
C PRO A 129 -2.68 -6.68 -12.54
N LYS A 130 -3.69 -7.02 -13.33
CA LYS A 130 -4.15 -6.17 -14.44
C LYS A 130 -4.62 -4.80 -13.97
N GLY A 131 -5.29 -4.73 -12.83
CA GLY A 131 -5.79 -3.50 -12.23
C GLY A 131 -4.70 -2.55 -11.71
N ARG A 132 -3.43 -2.99 -11.68
CA ARG A 132 -2.29 -2.24 -11.11
C ARG A 132 -1.20 -1.92 -12.12
N ARG A 133 -1.50 -2.00 -13.43
CA ARG A 133 -0.52 -1.75 -14.52
C ARG A 133 -0.55 -0.30 -15.00
N SER A 134 0.42 0.05 -15.83
CA SER A 134 0.56 1.38 -16.47
C SER A 134 0.75 2.50 -15.45
N ILE A 135 1.55 2.28 -14.43
CA ILE A 135 1.82 3.22 -13.34
C ILE A 135 3.32 3.42 -13.15
N CYS A 136 3.72 4.62 -12.74
CA CYS A 136 5.08 4.93 -12.33
C CYS A 136 5.33 4.44 -10.89
N TYR A 137 6.55 4.64 -10.37
CA TYR A 137 6.93 4.03 -9.11
C TYR A 137 6.26 4.67 -7.89
N ASP A 138 6.41 5.98 -7.70
CA ASP A 138 5.92 6.69 -6.51
C ASP A 138 5.38 8.09 -6.81
N ARG A 139 4.91 8.79 -5.77
CA ARG A 139 4.29 10.12 -5.86
C ARG A 139 5.25 11.19 -6.39
N GLU A 140 6.52 11.15 -6.01
CA GLU A 140 7.53 12.08 -6.50
C GLU A 140 7.74 11.90 -8.00
N ALA A 141 7.89 10.65 -8.45
CA ALA A 141 8.01 10.29 -9.85
C ALA A 141 6.78 10.69 -10.66
N LEU A 142 5.57 10.50 -10.13
CA LEU A 142 4.32 10.94 -10.75
C LEU A 142 4.27 12.46 -10.91
N ASN A 143 4.69 13.19 -9.87
CA ASN A 143 4.68 14.66 -9.88
C ASN A 143 5.73 15.26 -10.81
N SER A 144 6.88 14.60 -10.99
CA SER A 144 7.96 15.07 -11.87
C SER A 144 7.60 15.06 -13.35
N ARG A 145 6.61 14.23 -13.76
CA ARG A 145 6.17 14.17 -15.16
C ARG A 145 5.42 15.44 -15.55
N LYS A 146 5.78 16.01 -16.68
CA LYS A 146 5.09 17.18 -17.27
C LYS A 146 3.86 16.74 -18.07
N GLU A 147 4.00 15.67 -18.85
CA GLU A 147 2.98 15.17 -19.77
C GLU A 147 2.72 13.67 -19.55
N HIS A 148 1.59 13.19 -20.06
CA HIS A 148 1.21 11.78 -20.02
C HIS A 148 1.33 11.14 -18.62
N LYS A 149 0.85 11.85 -17.59
CA LYS A 149 0.83 11.33 -16.21
C LYS A 149 -0.08 10.11 -16.14
N PRO A 150 0.38 8.98 -15.60
CA PRO A 150 -0.51 7.89 -15.25
C PRO A 150 -1.50 8.32 -14.16
N LYS A 151 -2.59 7.58 -13.98
CA LYS A 151 -3.63 7.92 -12.98
C LYS A 151 -3.09 7.86 -11.56
N ASP A 152 -2.15 6.94 -11.32
CA ASP A 152 -1.59 6.68 -10.00
C ASP A 152 -0.14 6.18 -10.09
N ASN A 153 0.42 5.80 -8.97
CA ASN A 153 1.75 5.22 -8.81
C ASN A 153 1.71 3.99 -7.89
N ALA A 154 2.73 3.14 -7.98
CA ALA A 154 2.76 1.86 -7.29
C ALA A 154 2.74 1.99 -5.76
N MET A 155 3.52 2.91 -5.20
CA MET A 155 3.65 3.07 -3.74
C MET A 155 2.36 3.57 -3.09
N ASP A 156 1.69 4.57 -3.69
CA ASP A 156 0.43 5.09 -3.14
C ASP A 156 -0.69 4.07 -3.28
N MET A 157 -0.78 3.42 -4.44
CA MET A 157 -1.79 2.40 -4.69
C MET A 157 -1.65 1.22 -3.72
N ALA A 158 -0.42 0.75 -3.45
CA ALA A 158 -0.16 -0.28 -2.46
C ALA A 158 -0.57 0.18 -1.04
N ALA A 159 -0.24 1.42 -0.66
CA ALA A 159 -0.61 1.99 0.63
C ALA A 159 -2.14 2.15 0.79
N ASP A 160 -2.85 2.57 -0.25
CA ASP A 160 -4.33 2.69 -0.23
C ASP A 160 -5.01 1.33 -0.11
N MET A 161 -4.46 0.30 -0.76
CA MET A 161 -4.90 -1.09 -0.65
C MET A 161 -4.54 -1.72 0.71
N GLY A 162 -3.51 -1.20 1.40
CA GLY A 162 -3.02 -1.76 2.67
C GLY A 162 -2.07 -2.95 2.49
N ILE A 163 -1.39 -3.05 1.35
CA ILE A 163 -0.39 -4.09 1.04
C ILE A 163 1.01 -3.50 0.96
N GLU A 164 2.01 -4.35 1.10
CA GLU A 164 3.41 -4.01 0.88
C GLU A 164 3.86 -4.50 -0.50
N ILE A 165 4.54 -3.65 -1.28
CA ILE A 165 5.16 -4.08 -2.54
C ILE A 165 6.26 -5.09 -2.21
N LEU A 166 6.38 -6.15 -3.00
CA LEU A 166 7.40 -7.18 -2.77
C LEU A 166 8.81 -6.59 -2.85
N THR A 167 9.69 -7.03 -1.95
CA THR A 167 11.13 -6.83 -2.09
C THR A 167 11.69 -7.72 -3.19
N GLU A 168 12.94 -7.50 -3.62
CA GLU A 168 13.62 -8.41 -4.54
C GLU A 168 13.67 -9.85 -4.01
N GLU A 169 13.98 -10.01 -2.74
CA GLU A 169 14.04 -11.31 -2.08
C GLU A 169 12.68 -12.02 -2.13
N GLN A 170 11.60 -11.33 -1.72
CA GLN A 170 10.24 -11.86 -1.75
C GLN A 170 9.80 -12.19 -3.18
N TYR A 171 10.16 -11.39 -4.17
CA TYR A 171 9.87 -11.68 -5.57
C TYR A 171 10.57 -12.95 -6.05
N ARG A 172 11.84 -13.15 -5.66
CA ARG A 172 12.59 -14.37 -5.97
C ARG A 172 12.02 -15.61 -5.28
N GLU A 173 11.55 -15.48 -4.03
CA GLU A 173 10.85 -16.57 -3.33
C GLU A 173 9.52 -16.92 -4.01
N LEU A 174 8.73 -15.93 -4.41
CA LEU A 174 7.53 -16.15 -5.20
C LEU A 174 7.82 -16.98 -6.46
N GLN A 175 8.90 -16.68 -7.19
CA GLN A 175 9.30 -17.35 -8.41
C GLN A 175 9.68 -18.84 -8.23
N LYS A 176 9.93 -19.29 -7.00
CA LYS A 176 10.13 -20.70 -6.67
C LYS A 176 8.80 -21.48 -6.60
N LEU A 177 7.69 -20.77 -6.44
CA LEU A 177 6.35 -21.34 -6.33
C LEU A 177 5.63 -21.50 -7.68
N GLY A 178 6.19 -20.95 -8.75
CA GLY A 178 5.64 -21.00 -10.09
C GLY A 178 6.36 -20.07 -11.06
N GLU A 179 5.79 -19.89 -12.24
CA GLU A 179 6.28 -18.96 -13.25
C GLU A 179 5.40 -17.71 -13.27
N PHE A 180 5.98 -16.58 -12.88
CA PHE A 180 5.27 -15.31 -12.78
C PHE A 180 5.95 -14.24 -13.63
N ASP A 181 5.15 -13.31 -14.17
CA ASP A 181 5.62 -12.19 -15.00
C ASP A 181 6.44 -12.61 -16.22
N THR A 182 5.95 -13.64 -16.93
CA THR A 182 6.59 -14.12 -18.16
C THR A 182 6.34 -13.18 -19.35
N LYS A 183 5.31 -12.33 -19.28
CA LYS A 183 4.93 -11.33 -20.29
C LYS A 183 4.88 -9.91 -19.74
N THR A 184 4.82 -9.78 -18.42
CA THR A 184 4.72 -8.51 -17.70
C THR A 184 5.98 -8.26 -16.87
N SER A 185 6.01 -7.15 -16.11
CA SER A 185 7.03 -6.86 -15.13
C SER A 185 6.41 -6.19 -13.90
N SER A 186 7.05 -6.35 -12.75
CA SER A 186 6.57 -5.82 -11.48
C SER A 186 7.61 -4.90 -10.83
N TRP A 187 7.20 -3.69 -10.47
CA TRP A 187 7.96 -2.85 -9.56
C TRP A 187 8.19 -3.61 -8.25
N ILE A 188 9.38 -3.48 -7.68
CA ILE A 188 9.75 -4.01 -6.37
C ILE A 188 10.21 -2.87 -5.47
N ILE A 189 10.24 -3.10 -4.16
CA ILE A 189 10.78 -2.11 -3.22
C ILE A 189 12.20 -1.73 -3.64
N THR A 190 12.39 -0.45 -3.91
CA THR A 190 13.66 0.09 -4.36
C THR A 190 14.46 0.63 -3.17
N PRO A 191 15.72 0.20 -2.98
CA PRO A 191 16.58 0.77 -1.96
C PRO A 191 16.70 2.30 -2.05
N SER A 192 16.68 2.96 -0.91
CA SER A 192 16.68 4.44 -0.85
C SER A 192 17.88 5.09 -1.55
N ALA A 193 19.04 4.41 -1.57
CA ALA A 193 20.23 4.89 -2.27
C ALA A 193 20.01 5.01 -3.79
N ILE A 194 19.32 4.04 -4.39
CA ILE A 194 18.94 4.05 -5.83
C ILE A 194 17.84 5.07 -6.06
N ARG A 195 16.80 5.08 -5.19
CA ARG A 195 15.66 5.98 -5.36
C ARG A 195 16.07 7.47 -5.29
N LYS A 196 17.00 7.84 -4.41
CA LYS A 196 17.54 9.19 -4.29
C LYS A 196 18.26 9.69 -5.57
N LEU A 197 18.73 8.78 -6.39
CA LEU A 197 19.33 9.07 -7.69
C LEU A 197 18.30 9.08 -8.84
N GLY A 198 17.00 9.00 -8.53
CA GLY A 198 15.92 9.03 -9.50
C GLY A 198 15.53 7.66 -10.07
N GLY A 199 16.21 6.58 -9.70
CA GLY A 199 15.95 5.24 -10.18
C GLY A 199 14.86 4.51 -9.41
N ALA A 200 14.28 3.46 -10.04
CA ALA A 200 13.45 2.46 -9.40
C ALA A 200 13.69 1.08 -10.02
N LEU A 201 13.53 0.03 -9.22
CA LEU A 201 13.78 -1.35 -9.60
C LEU A 201 12.49 -2.07 -9.97
N PHE A 202 12.59 -2.96 -10.93
CA PHE A 202 11.51 -3.89 -11.30
C PHE A 202 12.08 -5.25 -11.71
N CYS A 203 11.25 -6.27 -11.65
CA CYS A 203 11.60 -7.64 -11.99
C CYS A 203 10.67 -8.21 -13.04
N ASP A 204 11.17 -9.22 -13.76
CA ASP A 204 10.40 -10.11 -14.61
C ASP A 204 11.04 -11.50 -14.69
N ARG A 205 10.38 -12.44 -15.39
CA ARG A 205 10.93 -13.74 -15.72
C ARG A 205 11.02 -13.89 -17.23
N ARG A 206 12.22 -14.11 -17.74
CA ARG A 206 12.49 -14.45 -19.14
C ARG A 206 13.50 -15.59 -19.21
N TYR A 207 13.40 -16.42 -20.22
CA TYR A 207 14.34 -17.53 -20.45
C TYR A 207 14.57 -18.40 -19.19
N ASN A 208 13.49 -18.69 -18.44
CA ASN A 208 13.52 -19.40 -17.16
C ASN A 208 14.39 -18.76 -16.07
N THR A 209 14.71 -17.47 -16.23
CA THR A 209 15.57 -16.72 -15.30
C THR A 209 14.84 -15.48 -14.80
N VAL A 210 14.99 -15.17 -13.53
CA VAL A 210 14.50 -13.94 -12.92
C VAL A 210 15.52 -12.84 -13.11
N PHE A 211 15.10 -11.76 -13.75
CA PHE A 211 15.91 -10.57 -13.95
C PHE A 211 15.47 -9.43 -13.06
N VAL A 212 16.42 -8.67 -12.59
CA VAL A 212 16.21 -7.40 -11.89
C VAL A 212 16.76 -6.28 -12.77
N TYR A 213 15.91 -5.32 -13.05
CA TYR A 213 16.21 -4.19 -13.91
C TYR A 213 15.97 -2.86 -13.19
N HIS A 214 16.35 -1.79 -13.81
CA HIS A 214 16.09 -0.44 -13.34
C HIS A 214 15.55 0.44 -14.47
N ASN A 215 14.81 1.47 -14.06
CA ASN A 215 14.44 2.62 -14.91
C ASN A 215 14.41 3.89 -14.08
N GLY A 216 14.26 5.05 -14.72
CA GLY A 216 13.79 6.22 -14.01
C GLY A 216 12.45 5.93 -13.33
N ALA A 217 12.28 6.36 -12.09
CA ALA A 217 11.07 6.07 -11.31
C ALA A 217 9.78 6.62 -11.96
N GLU A 218 9.92 7.68 -12.80
CA GLU A 218 8.81 8.29 -13.56
C GLU A 218 8.38 7.46 -14.79
N SER A 219 9.17 6.46 -15.17
CA SER A 219 8.85 5.61 -16.33
C SER A 219 7.67 4.70 -16.03
N TYR A 220 6.82 4.45 -17.01
CA TYR A 220 5.77 3.45 -16.93
C TYR A 220 5.54 2.78 -18.29
N TYR A 221 5.05 1.55 -18.25
CA TYR A 221 4.76 0.74 -19.43
C TYR A 221 3.42 0.02 -19.24
N ALA A 222 2.72 -0.25 -20.33
CA ALA A 222 1.40 -0.88 -20.31
C ALA A 222 1.36 -2.22 -19.55
N VAL A 223 2.49 -2.95 -19.56
CA VAL A 223 2.62 -4.26 -18.92
C VAL A 223 3.40 -4.24 -17.60
N ARG A 224 3.70 -3.06 -17.06
CA ARG A 224 4.37 -2.93 -15.77
C ARG A 224 3.40 -2.45 -14.70
N GLY A 225 3.37 -3.17 -13.60
CA GLY A 225 2.64 -2.84 -12.40
C GLY A 225 3.44 -3.23 -11.16
N PHE A 226 2.78 -3.80 -10.15
CA PHE A 226 3.44 -4.32 -8.95
C PHE A 226 2.66 -5.50 -8.37
N ARG A 227 3.35 -6.32 -7.58
CA ARG A 227 2.79 -7.36 -6.73
C ARG A 227 2.97 -6.98 -5.27
N GLY A 228 2.01 -7.34 -4.46
CA GLY A 228 2.02 -7.06 -3.05
C GLY A 228 1.98 -8.29 -2.16
N SER A 229 2.22 -8.04 -0.89
CA SER A 229 2.10 -9.00 0.20
C SER A 229 1.27 -8.43 1.35
N ILE A 230 0.68 -9.33 2.11
CA ILE A 230 0.05 -9.05 3.40
C ILE A 230 0.27 -10.22 4.35
N SER A 231 0.43 -9.92 5.65
CA SER A 231 0.45 -10.91 6.73
C SER A 231 -0.86 -10.86 7.53
N VAL A 232 -1.42 -12.03 7.81
CA VAL A 232 -2.73 -12.20 8.50
C VAL A 232 -2.57 -13.05 9.75
#